data_57698b90bb58c8dfffdaa51e084a004e
#
_entry.id   57698b90bb58c8dfffdaa51e084a004e
#
_cell.length_a   1.000
_cell.length_b   1.000
_cell.length_c   1.000
_cell.angle_alpha   90.00
_cell.angle_beta   90.00
_cell.angle_gamma   90.00
#
_symmetry.space_group_name_H-M   'P 1'
#
loop_
_entity.id
_entity.type
_entity.pdbx_description
1 polymer ?
#
loop_
_entity_poly.entity_id
_entity_poly.type
_entity_poly.pdbx_seq_one_letter_code
_entity_poly.pdbx_strand_id
1 'polypeptide(L)'
;MALMTRQEILDGLEHLGQLAQARGISVQLTLVGGAVMVLAYEARLSTRDVDVFIRSPREARIVRELARQVASEQDWNEDWLNDAAKGYLVGVSEGALLFSAPGIEARAPALEQLLAMKLSAWRDDVDIADARRLLQELAGGRKQDNIWQMIEPYLVPGDELTAQYAFLDLWESLYGTD
;
A
#
# COMPACT_ATOMS: atom_id res chain seq x y z
N MET A 1 17.86 8.69 -5.84
CA MET A 1 17.09 8.20 -4.70
C MET A 1 17.28 6.70 -4.65
N ALA A 2 17.81 6.14 -3.56
CA ALA A 2 18.02 4.71 -3.46
C ALA A 2 16.65 4.01 -3.38
N LEU A 3 16.53 2.83 -3.98
CA LEU A 3 15.35 1.99 -3.88
C LEU A 3 15.45 1.14 -2.62
N MET A 4 14.36 0.96 -1.92
CA MET A 4 14.26 0.12 -0.73
C MET A 4 13.86 -1.29 -1.10
N THR A 5 14.67 -2.25 -0.73
CA THR A 5 14.40 -3.68 -0.86
C THR A 5 13.43 -4.16 0.21
N ARG A 6 12.91 -5.38 0.06
CA ARG A 6 12.08 -6.05 1.08
C ARG A 6 12.74 -6.01 2.47
N GLN A 7 14.04 -6.33 2.55
CA GLN A 7 14.74 -6.40 3.83
C GLN A 7 14.88 -5.01 4.46
N GLU A 8 15.24 -3.99 3.69
CA GLU A 8 15.34 -2.62 4.19
C GLU A 8 14.01 -2.09 4.72
N ILE A 9 12.88 -2.42 4.04
CA ILE A 9 11.54 -2.04 4.54
C ILE A 9 11.28 -2.70 5.90
N LEU A 10 11.55 -4.00 6.04
CA LEU A 10 11.33 -4.73 7.29
C LEU A 10 12.23 -4.22 8.41
N ASP A 11 13.51 -3.98 8.15
CA ASP A 11 14.48 -3.45 9.10
C ASP A 11 14.07 -2.04 9.58
N GLY A 12 13.60 -1.20 8.65
CA GLY A 12 13.10 0.14 8.97
C GLY A 12 11.85 0.11 9.85
N LEU A 13 10.90 -0.79 9.55
CA LEU A 13 9.69 -0.96 10.37
C LEU A 13 10.04 -1.50 11.76
N GLU A 14 10.96 -2.45 11.86
CA GLU A 14 11.43 -3.00 13.15
C GLU A 14 12.09 -1.92 14.00
N HIS A 15 12.99 -1.13 13.41
CA HIS A 15 13.66 -0.04 14.09
C HIS A 15 12.67 1.03 14.58
N LEU A 16 11.70 1.40 13.73
CA LEU A 16 10.62 2.32 14.11
C LEU A 16 9.81 1.76 15.29
N GLY A 17 9.52 0.47 15.30
CA GLY A 17 8.85 -0.22 16.42
C GLY A 17 9.65 -0.15 17.71
N GLN A 18 10.96 -0.40 17.67
CA GLN A 18 11.85 -0.30 18.83
C GLN A 18 11.86 1.12 19.43
N LEU A 19 11.96 2.15 18.58
CA LEU A 19 11.89 3.54 18.99
C LEU A 19 10.52 3.90 19.61
N ALA A 20 9.44 3.40 19.03
CA ALA A 20 8.08 3.59 19.54
C ALA A 20 7.92 2.92 20.92
N GLN A 21 8.36 1.67 21.04
CA GLN A 21 8.31 0.92 22.31
C GLN A 21 9.09 1.64 23.42
N ALA A 22 10.29 2.15 23.12
CA ALA A 22 11.11 2.91 24.06
C ALA A 22 10.40 4.17 24.60
N ARG A 23 9.46 4.72 23.82
CA ARG A 23 8.60 5.86 24.21
C ARG A 23 7.25 5.42 24.82
N GLY A 24 7.01 4.13 25.01
CA GLY A 24 5.75 3.60 25.50
C GLY A 24 4.58 3.75 24.50
N ILE A 25 4.88 3.80 23.19
CA ILE A 25 3.92 4.00 22.11
C ILE A 25 3.77 2.70 21.33
N SER A 26 2.53 2.41 20.88
CA SER A 26 2.25 1.36 19.90
C SER A 26 1.81 1.98 18.58
N VAL A 27 2.56 1.69 17.53
CA VAL A 27 2.30 2.18 16.17
C VAL A 27 1.52 1.15 15.38
N GLN A 28 0.43 1.57 14.74
CA GLN A 28 -0.34 0.75 13.81
C GLN A 28 -0.41 1.45 12.46
N LEU A 29 0.05 0.76 11.43
CA LEU A 29 0.12 1.25 10.06
C LEU A 29 -0.72 0.40 9.14
N THR A 30 -1.34 1.03 8.14
CA THR A 30 -1.78 0.36 6.92
C THR A 30 -0.81 0.78 5.81
N LEU A 31 -0.04 -0.18 5.29
CA LEU A 31 0.87 0.07 4.16
C LEU A 31 0.06 0.08 2.87
N VAL A 32 0.44 0.96 1.94
CA VAL A 32 -0.17 1.03 0.62
C VAL A 32 0.91 1.14 -0.47
N GLY A 33 0.52 1.25 -1.72
CA GLY A 33 1.45 1.52 -2.82
C GLY A 33 2.49 0.44 -3.05
N GLY A 34 3.71 0.85 -3.37
CA GLY A 34 4.81 -0.03 -3.75
C GLY A 34 5.27 -0.97 -2.65
N ALA A 35 5.23 -0.55 -1.39
CA ALA A 35 5.67 -1.38 -0.26
C ALA A 35 4.82 -2.65 -0.10
N VAL A 36 3.50 -2.56 -0.32
CA VAL A 36 2.62 -3.75 -0.29
C VAL A 36 2.95 -4.70 -1.45
N MET A 37 3.26 -4.15 -2.63
CA MET A 37 3.62 -4.96 -3.80
C MET A 37 4.94 -5.70 -3.59
N VAL A 38 5.87 -5.13 -2.83
CA VAL A 38 7.13 -5.79 -2.43
C VAL A 38 6.90 -6.84 -1.34
N LEU A 39 6.12 -6.51 -0.30
CA LEU A 39 6.01 -7.34 0.90
C LEU A 39 5.00 -8.49 0.76
N ALA A 40 3.85 -8.23 0.13
CA ALA A 40 2.74 -9.19 0.08
C ALA A 40 2.67 -9.97 -1.23
N TYR A 41 2.92 -9.29 -2.35
CA TYR A 41 2.67 -9.87 -3.68
C TYR A 41 3.92 -10.25 -4.46
N GLU A 42 5.11 -9.89 -3.94
CA GLU A 42 6.42 -10.14 -4.60
C GLU A 42 6.44 -9.68 -6.07
N ALA A 43 5.59 -8.67 -6.38
CA ALA A 43 5.45 -8.14 -7.72
C ALA A 43 6.59 -7.20 -8.12
N ARG A 44 7.38 -6.77 -7.12
CA ARG A 44 8.55 -5.89 -7.28
C ARG A 44 9.66 -6.31 -6.35
N LEU A 45 10.91 -6.08 -6.74
CA LEU A 45 12.09 -6.30 -5.90
C LEU A 45 12.31 -5.16 -4.89
N SER A 46 11.80 -3.96 -5.21
CA SER A 46 12.04 -2.76 -4.41
C SER A 46 10.99 -1.68 -4.68
N THR A 47 10.94 -0.68 -3.80
CA THR A 47 10.14 0.54 -3.94
C THR A 47 10.97 1.77 -3.60
N ARG A 48 10.48 2.97 -3.92
CA ARG A 48 11.17 4.23 -3.58
C ARG A 48 10.97 4.63 -2.12
N ASP A 49 9.80 4.30 -1.57
CA ASP A 49 9.32 4.73 -0.27
C ASP A 49 8.28 3.75 0.26
N VAL A 50 7.89 3.96 1.49
CA VAL A 50 6.84 3.21 2.18
C VAL A 50 5.68 4.16 2.44
N ASP A 51 4.68 4.11 1.56
CA ASP A 51 3.44 4.85 1.76
C ASP A 51 2.59 4.19 2.84
N VAL A 52 2.14 4.98 3.81
CA VAL A 52 1.35 4.48 4.93
C VAL A 52 0.12 5.33 5.23
N PHE A 53 -0.89 4.68 5.81
CA PHE A 53 -1.90 5.32 6.61
C PHE A 53 -1.63 5.01 8.08
N ILE A 54 -1.43 6.06 8.90
CA ILE A 54 -1.16 5.93 10.33
C ILE A 54 -2.47 5.76 11.07
N ARG A 55 -2.72 4.56 11.62
CA ARG A 55 -3.94 4.24 12.38
C ARG A 55 -3.81 4.61 13.85
N SER A 56 -2.61 4.41 14.40
CA SER A 56 -2.26 4.72 15.78
C SER A 56 -0.78 5.12 15.87
N PRO A 57 -0.39 6.07 16.73
CA PRO A 57 -1.25 6.96 17.51
C PRO A 57 -2.00 7.97 16.61
N ARG A 58 -3.03 8.63 17.16
CA ARG A 58 -3.78 9.67 16.42
C ARG A 58 -2.90 10.86 16.04
N GLU A 59 -1.89 11.17 16.85
CA GLU A 59 -0.89 12.19 16.60
C GLU A 59 0.15 11.70 15.59
N ALA A 60 -0.21 11.67 14.30
CA ALA A 60 0.66 11.20 13.20
C ALA A 60 2.04 11.87 13.20
N ARG A 61 2.19 13.07 13.78
CA ARG A 61 3.47 13.76 13.93
C ARG A 61 4.49 12.91 14.66
N ILE A 62 4.07 12.17 15.69
CA ILE A 62 4.98 11.30 16.48
C ILE A 62 5.58 10.21 15.59
N VAL A 63 4.77 9.57 14.74
CA VAL A 63 5.26 8.54 13.83
C VAL A 63 6.22 9.11 12.80
N ARG A 64 5.93 10.31 12.26
CA ARG A 64 6.85 10.99 11.32
C ARG A 64 8.17 11.38 11.97
N GLU A 65 8.16 11.79 13.24
CA GLU A 65 9.40 12.09 14.00
C GLU A 65 10.23 10.81 14.19
N LEU A 66 9.60 9.69 14.54
CA LEU A 66 10.27 8.40 14.66
C LEU A 66 10.84 7.93 13.30
N ALA A 67 10.07 8.09 12.21
CA ALA A 67 10.52 7.73 10.88
C ALA A 67 11.75 8.54 10.44
N ARG A 68 11.78 9.86 10.72
CA ARG A 68 12.96 10.69 10.46
C ARG A 68 14.17 10.29 11.29
N GLN A 69 13.94 9.86 12.54
CA GLN A 69 15.03 9.35 13.36
C GLN A 69 15.63 8.08 12.76
N VAL A 70 14.79 7.11 12.32
CA VAL A 70 15.25 5.92 11.59
C VAL A 70 16.04 6.33 10.33
N ALA A 71 15.51 7.26 9.53
CA ALA A 71 16.18 7.75 8.34
C ALA A 71 17.58 8.31 8.62
N SER A 72 17.70 9.13 9.68
CA SER A 72 18.98 9.72 10.11
C SER A 72 19.99 8.66 10.56
N GLU A 73 19.54 7.62 11.25
CA GLU A 73 20.41 6.55 11.78
C GLU A 73 20.83 5.55 10.68
N GLN A 74 20.05 5.44 9.60
CA GLN A 74 20.30 4.54 8.47
C GLN A 74 20.88 5.25 7.23
N ASP A 75 21.08 6.57 7.28
CA ASP A 75 21.46 7.40 6.13
C ASP A 75 20.47 7.28 4.95
N TRP A 76 19.18 7.22 5.27
CA TRP A 76 18.09 7.16 4.31
C TRP A 76 17.46 8.53 4.08
N ASN A 77 16.59 8.61 3.04
CA ASN A 77 15.76 9.78 2.84
C ASN A 77 14.77 9.94 4.01
N GLU A 78 14.58 11.18 4.47
CA GLU A 78 13.63 11.50 5.56
C GLU A 78 12.21 11.09 5.25
N ASP A 79 11.81 11.03 3.97
CA ASP A 79 10.50 10.65 3.49
C ASP A 79 10.39 9.14 3.12
N TRP A 80 11.34 8.30 3.57
CA TRP A 80 11.30 6.86 3.31
C TRP A 80 9.98 6.23 3.74
N LEU A 81 9.39 6.74 4.81
CA LEU A 81 8.05 6.40 5.27
C LEU A 81 7.22 7.69 5.31
N ASN A 82 6.15 7.73 4.53
CA ASN A 82 5.31 8.92 4.39
C ASN A 82 3.81 8.57 4.38
N ASP A 83 2.96 9.53 4.75
CA ASP A 83 1.51 9.40 4.78
C ASP A 83 0.80 10.22 3.68
N ALA A 84 1.48 10.44 2.55
CA ALA A 84 0.94 11.24 1.43
C ALA A 84 -0.24 10.56 0.73
N ALA A 85 -0.28 9.23 0.72
CA ALA A 85 -1.32 8.44 0.06
C ALA A 85 -2.72 8.57 0.70
N LYS A 86 -2.84 9.20 1.88
CA LYS A 86 -4.13 9.36 2.58
C LYS A 86 -5.20 10.12 1.77
N GLY A 87 -4.80 10.97 0.84
CA GLY A 87 -5.73 11.69 -0.06
C GLY A 87 -6.41 10.80 -1.10
N TYR A 88 -5.88 9.58 -1.32
CA TYR A 88 -6.39 8.59 -2.29
C TYR A 88 -7.11 7.42 -1.63
N LEU A 89 -7.31 7.47 -0.31
CA LEU A 89 -7.97 6.41 0.44
C LEU A 89 -9.44 6.76 0.71
N VAL A 90 -10.34 5.97 0.18
CA VAL A 90 -11.77 6.00 0.54
C VAL A 90 -12.01 4.97 1.64
N GLY A 91 -12.04 5.44 2.89
CA GLY A 91 -12.03 4.55 4.05
C GLY A 91 -10.69 3.83 4.24
N VAL A 92 -10.61 3.00 5.25
CA VAL A 92 -9.46 2.12 5.50
C VAL A 92 -9.98 0.73 5.82
N SER A 93 -9.81 -0.19 4.89
CA SER A 93 -10.14 -1.60 5.10
C SER A 93 -9.03 -2.31 5.89
N GLU A 94 -9.34 -3.48 6.41
CA GLU A 94 -8.37 -4.37 7.04
C GLU A 94 -8.06 -5.56 6.15
N GLY A 95 -6.78 -5.71 5.82
CA GLY A 95 -6.25 -6.84 5.07
C GLY A 95 -5.19 -7.61 5.87
N ALA A 96 -4.32 -8.29 5.16
CA ALA A 96 -3.32 -9.17 5.73
C ALA A 96 -2.33 -8.43 6.64
N LEU A 97 -1.91 -9.09 7.72
CA LEU A 97 -0.77 -8.67 8.54
C LEU A 97 0.51 -8.89 7.72
N LEU A 98 1.26 -7.81 7.51
CA LEU A 98 2.52 -7.84 6.75
C LEU A 98 3.75 -7.92 7.65
N PHE A 99 3.68 -7.24 8.79
CA PHE A 99 4.77 -7.16 9.74
C PHE A 99 4.23 -6.91 11.15
N SER A 100 4.86 -7.52 12.16
CA SER A 100 4.57 -7.26 13.57
C SER A 100 5.84 -7.45 14.38
N ALA A 101 6.14 -6.46 15.21
CA ALA A 101 7.23 -6.45 16.18
C ALA A 101 6.82 -5.66 17.42
N PRO A 102 7.59 -5.72 18.53
CA PRO A 102 7.31 -4.88 19.69
C PRO A 102 7.22 -3.40 19.28
N GLY A 103 6.13 -2.74 19.67
CA GLY A 103 5.87 -1.33 19.40
C GLY A 103 5.28 -1.02 18.02
N ILE A 104 5.13 -1.99 17.09
CA ILE A 104 4.60 -1.76 15.76
C ILE A 104 3.82 -2.95 15.18
N GLU A 105 2.76 -2.64 14.46
CA GLU A 105 2.03 -3.54 13.58
C GLU A 105 1.76 -2.86 12.23
N ALA A 106 2.02 -3.54 11.13
CA ALA A 106 1.79 -3.07 9.78
C ALA A 106 0.94 -4.08 8.98
N ARG A 107 -0.17 -3.60 8.40
CA ARG A 107 -1.12 -4.40 7.61
C ARG A 107 -1.22 -3.87 6.19
N ALA A 108 -1.64 -4.71 5.26
CA ALA A 108 -2.18 -4.27 3.98
C ALA A 108 -3.65 -3.83 4.16
N PRO A 109 -4.22 -3.01 3.27
CA PRO A 109 -5.66 -2.92 3.11
C PRO A 109 -6.21 -4.18 2.43
N ALA A 110 -7.52 -4.29 2.31
CA ALA A 110 -8.14 -5.34 1.51
C ALA A 110 -7.67 -5.28 0.05
N LEU A 111 -7.62 -6.42 -0.60
CA LEU A 111 -7.09 -6.56 -1.97
C LEU A 111 -7.86 -5.71 -2.98
N GLU A 112 -9.19 -5.66 -2.86
CA GLU A 112 -10.08 -4.84 -3.67
C GLU A 112 -9.81 -3.34 -3.49
N GLN A 113 -9.47 -2.88 -2.29
CA GLN A 113 -9.08 -1.49 -2.06
C GLN A 113 -7.73 -1.16 -2.70
N LEU A 114 -6.76 -2.06 -2.61
CA LEU A 114 -5.47 -1.88 -3.30
C LEU A 114 -5.65 -1.78 -4.82
N LEU A 115 -6.49 -2.65 -5.38
CA LEU A 115 -6.78 -2.62 -6.80
C LEU A 115 -7.50 -1.32 -7.20
N ALA A 116 -8.51 -0.88 -6.43
CA ALA A 116 -9.19 0.40 -6.65
C ALA A 116 -8.21 1.58 -6.68
N MET A 117 -7.26 1.64 -5.73
CA MET A 117 -6.24 2.67 -5.69
C MET A 117 -5.35 2.67 -6.93
N LYS A 118 -4.95 1.49 -7.42
CA LYS A 118 -4.13 1.36 -8.64
C LYS A 118 -4.87 1.74 -9.91
N LEU A 119 -6.14 1.38 -10.01
CA LEU A 119 -6.99 1.74 -11.14
C LEU A 119 -7.27 3.25 -11.18
N SER A 120 -7.47 3.89 -10.03
CA SER A 120 -7.64 5.35 -9.94
C SER A 120 -6.34 6.10 -10.24
N ALA A 121 -5.19 5.56 -9.86
CA ALA A 121 -3.89 6.19 -10.13
C ALA A 121 -3.48 6.08 -11.60
N TRP A 122 -3.59 4.93 -12.22
CA TRP A 122 -3.35 4.57 -13.64
C TRP A 122 -2.35 5.48 -14.39
N ARG A 123 -1.14 5.65 -13.86
CA ARG A 123 -0.20 6.67 -14.35
C ARG A 123 0.87 6.16 -15.30
N ASP A 124 1.36 4.94 -15.05
CA ASP A 124 2.52 4.39 -15.75
C ASP A 124 2.49 2.85 -15.80
N ASP A 125 3.44 2.27 -16.52
CA ASP A 125 3.57 0.81 -16.69
C ASP A 125 3.70 0.07 -15.35
N VAL A 126 4.19 0.73 -14.31
CA VAL A 126 4.37 0.14 -12.99
C VAL A 126 3.03 0.01 -12.29
N ASP A 127 2.17 1.03 -12.35
CA ASP A 127 0.81 0.96 -11.81
C ASP A 127 -0.02 -0.09 -12.55
N ILE A 128 0.16 -0.20 -13.87
CA ILE A 128 -0.50 -1.21 -14.72
C ILE A 128 -0.06 -2.62 -14.34
N ALA A 129 1.24 -2.84 -14.15
CA ALA A 129 1.77 -4.15 -13.74
C ALA A 129 1.28 -4.58 -12.35
N ASP A 130 1.24 -3.63 -11.40
CA ASP A 130 0.69 -3.86 -10.07
C ASP A 130 -0.80 -4.20 -10.13
N ALA A 131 -1.60 -3.40 -10.85
CA ALA A 131 -3.03 -3.63 -11.00
C ALA A 131 -3.31 -5.01 -11.64
N ARG A 132 -2.52 -5.39 -12.65
CA ARG A 132 -2.58 -6.73 -13.27
C ARG A 132 -2.36 -7.83 -12.24
N ARG A 133 -1.33 -7.73 -11.42
CA ARG A 133 -1.02 -8.73 -10.38
C ARG A 133 -2.14 -8.82 -9.35
N LEU A 134 -2.67 -7.67 -8.89
CA LEU A 134 -3.77 -7.62 -7.94
C LEU A 134 -5.08 -8.19 -8.52
N LEU A 135 -5.39 -7.86 -9.78
CA LEU A 135 -6.57 -8.38 -10.46
C LEU A 135 -6.52 -9.90 -10.63
N GLN A 136 -5.37 -10.45 -11.00
CA GLN A 136 -5.17 -11.91 -11.10
C GLN A 136 -5.39 -12.61 -9.76
N GLU A 137 -4.93 -12.01 -8.66
CA GLU A 137 -5.13 -12.53 -7.32
C GLU A 137 -6.62 -12.47 -6.89
N LEU A 138 -7.29 -11.35 -7.21
CA LEU A 138 -8.68 -11.13 -6.83
C LEU A 138 -9.66 -11.93 -7.69
N ALA A 139 -9.37 -12.12 -8.98
CA ALA A 139 -10.30 -12.73 -9.92
C ALA A 139 -10.71 -14.15 -9.50
N GLY A 140 -9.77 -15.05 -9.25
CA GLY A 140 -10.02 -16.38 -8.67
C GLY A 140 -11.21 -17.12 -9.28
N GLY A 141 -11.48 -16.96 -10.60
CA GLY A 141 -12.64 -17.55 -11.29
C GLY A 141 -13.95 -16.76 -11.13
N ARG A 142 -13.93 -15.58 -10.54
CA ARG A 142 -15.09 -14.68 -10.43
C ARG A 142 -15.37 -14.01 -11.77
N LYS A 143 -16.65 -13.62 -11.98
CA LYS A 143 -17.05 -12.83 -13.15
C LYS A 143 -16.59 -11.37 -13.01
N GLN A 144 -16.39 -10.72 -14.15
CA GLN A 144 -15.99 -9.32 -14.25
C GLN A 144 -16.85 -8.38 -13.39
N ASP A 145 -18.18 -8.47 -13.51
CA ASP A 145 -19.11 -7.61 -12.78
C ASP A 145 -18.98 -7.78 -11.25
N ASN A 146 -18.74 -9.02 -10.78
CA ASN A 146 -18.57 -9.26 -9.36
C ASN A 146 -17.30 -8.60 -8.82
N ILE A 147 -16.22 -8.63 -9.59
CA ILE A 147 -14.96 -7.96 -9.22
C ILE A 147 -15.16 -6.44 -9.19
N TRP A 148 -15.85 -5.89 -10.22
CA TRP A 148 -16.13 -4.46 -10.25
C TRP A 148 -16.93 -4.01 -9.02
N GLN A 149 -18.00 -4.73 -8.65
CA GLN A 149 -18.79 -4.43 -7.45
C GLN A 149 -17.98 -4.47 -6.15
N MET A 150 -16.91 -5.28 -6.08
CA MET A 150 -16.01 -5.32 -4.91
C MET A 150 -15.08 -4.10 -4.85
N ILE A 151 -14.70 -3.56 -6.00
CA ILE A 151 -13.75 -2.44 -6.12
C ILE A 151 -14.45 -1.09 -5.98
N GLU A 152 -15.64 -0.96 -6.56
CA GLU A 152 -16.40 0.30 -6.68
C GLU A 152 -16.52 1.08 -5.37
N PRO A 153 -16.78 0.46 -4.19
CA PRO A 153 -16.88 1.18 -2.92
C PRO A 153 -15.60 1.89 -2.46
N TYR A 154 -14.45 1.55 -3.06
CA TYR A 154 -13.14 2.09 -2.71
C TYR A 154 -12.60 3.10 -3.72
N LEU A 155 -13.36 3.40 -4.77
CA LEU A 155 -12.94 4.39 -5.76
C LEU A 155 -13.04 5.81 -5.21
N VAL A 156 -12.07 6.65 -5.56
CA VAL A 156 -12.09 8.06 -5.20
C VAL A 156 -13.20 8.75 -5.98
N PRO A 157 -14.10 9.52 -5.31
CA PRO A 157 -15.14 10.25 -6.01
C PRO A 157 -14.58 11.16 -7.12
N GLY A 158 -15.05 10.96 -8.34
CA GLY A 158 -14.59 11.66 -9.55
C GLY A 158 -13.64 10.86 -10.43
N ASP A 159 -13.03 9.78 -9.91
CA ASP A 159 -12.12 8.91 -10.67
C ASP A 159 -12.80 7.64 -11.19
N GLU A 160 -14.12 7.48 -10.95
CA GLU A 160 -14.86 6.24 -11.26
C GLU A 160 -14.75 5.84 -12.72
N LEU A 161 -14.91 6.81 -13.65
CA LEU A 161 -14.81 6.53 -15.08
C LEU A 161 -13.41 6.12 -15.50
N THR A 162 -12.39 6.80 -14.99
CA THR A 162 -10.98 6.46 -15.25
C THR A 162 -10.67 5.04 -14.77
N ALA A 163 -11.06 4.73 -13.55
CA ALA A 163 -10.86 3.41 -12.97
C ALA A 163 -11.64 2.32 -13.72
N GLN A 164 -12.86 2.63 -14.19
CA GLN A 164 -13.68 1.69 -14.94
C GLN A 164 -13.04 1.35 -16.29
N TYR A 165 -12.59 2.34 -17.05
CA TYR A 165 -11.90 2.08 -18.32
C TYR A 165 -10.60 1.30 -18.11
N ALA A 166 -9.80 1.70 -17.12
CA ALA A 166 -8.59 0.97 -16.76
C ALA A 166 -8.88 -0.49 -16.38
N PHE A 167 -9.95 -0.73 -15.62
CA PHE A 167 -10.39 -2.08 -15.27
C PHE A 167 -10.82 -2.91 -16.48
N LEU A 168 -11.61 -2.33 -17.39
CA LEU A 168 -12.07 -3.01 -18.60
C LEU A 168 -10.90 -3.38 -19.52
N ASP A 169 -9.98 -2.44 -19.78
CA ASP A 169 -8.77 -2.69 -20.56
C ASP A 169 -7.92 -3.81 -19.96
N LEU A 170 -7.75 -3.77 -18.65
CA LEU A 170 -6.96 -4.76 -17.92
C LEU A 170 -7.62 -6.14 -17.95
N TRP A 171 -8.95 -6.18 -17.75
CA TRP A 171 -9.72 -7.42 -17.82
C TRP A 171 -9.64 -8.06 -19.20
N GLU A 172 -9.89 -7.28 -20.24
CA GLU A 172 -9.82 -7.73 -21.64
C GLU A 172 -8.42 -8.27 -21.97
N SER A 173 -7.37 -7.59 -21.52
CA SER A 173 -5.99 -8.01 -21.76
C SER A 173 -5.62 -9.33 -21.08
N LEU A 174 -6.31 -9.69 -19.99
CA LEU A 174 -6.04 -10.91 -19.20
C LEU A 174 -6.94 -12.08 -19.57
N TYR A 175 -8.20 -11.81 -19.84
CA TYR A 175 -9.24 -12.84 -19.96
C TYR A 175 -9.97 -12.83 -21.31
N GLY A 176 -9.72 -11.82 -22.14
CA GLY A 176 -10.41 -11.64 -23.42
C GLY A 176 -11.75 -10.94 -23.28
N THR A 177 -12.37 -10.65 -24.42
CA THR A 177 -13.76 -10.21 -24.52
C THR A 177 -14.66 -11.43 -24.58
N ASP A 178 -15.63 -11.55 -23.65
CA ASP A 178 -16.72 -12.54 -23.73
C ASP A 178 -17.64 -12.26 -24.92
#